data_030a3d7f4749f039fc7ea73c3e02e3c9
#
_entry.id   030a3d7f4749f039fc7ea73c3e02e3c9
#
_cell.length_a   1.000
_cell.length_b   1.000
_cell.length_c   1.000
_cell.angle_alpha   90.00
_cell.angle_beta   90.00
_cell.angle_gamma   90.00
#
_symmetry.space_group_name_H-M   'P 1'
#
loop_
_entity.id
_entity.type
_entity.pdbx_description
1 polymer ?
#
loop_
_entity_poly.entity_id
_entity_poly.type
_entity_poly.pdbx_seq_one_letter_code
_entity_poly.pdbx_strand_id
1 'polypeptide(L)'
;MILYRPVGQVELDLIKESDYKKYPPRLFYQPIFYPVLNEKYASEIAQRWNTKDALESKNIGYVTRFEIDDQFIAKYEVHQVGDTYHLEYWIPSEELEEFNKHIIGKIEVIKCYRWIIQ
;
A
#
# COMPACT_ATOMS: atom_id res chain seq x y z
N MET A 1 -7.13 3.63 -12.88
CA MET A 1 -6.70 4.59 -11.83
C MET A 1 -5.38 4.14 -11.24
N ILE A 2 -4.45 5.05 -11.09
CA ILE A 2 -3.17 4.77 -10.44
C ILE A 2 -3.30 5.04 -8.96
N LEU A 3 -2.91 4.05 -8.16
CA LEU A 3 -2.89 4.15 -6.70
C LEU A 3 -1.51 3.79 -6.18
N TYR A 4 -1.28 4.11 -4.91
CA TYR A 4 0.01 3.90 -4.24
C TYR A 4 -0.24 3.21 -2.91
N ARG A 5 0.78 2.48 -2.44
CA ARG A 5 0.76 1.90 -1.11
C ARG A 5 2.16 1.83 -0.53
N PRO A 6 2.37 2.40 0.66
CA PRO A 6 3.61 2.21 1.39
C PRO A 6 3.61 0.81 2.01
N VAL A 7 4.73 0.10 1.88
CA VAL A 7 4.88 -1.25 2.44
C VAL A 7 6.23 -1.38 3.12
N GLY A 8 6.31 -2.28 4.11
CA GLY A 8 7.57 -2.66 4.72
C GLY A 8 8.20 -3.85 3.99
N GLN A 9 9.34 -4.32 4.50
CA GLN A 9 10.10 -5.39 3.86
C GLN A 9 9.32 -6.71 3.81
N VAL A 10 8.64 -7.08 4.89
CA VAL A 10 7.89 -8.35 4.94
C VAL A 10 6.78 -8.38 3.90
N GLU A 11 6.02 -7.29 3.81
CA GLU A 11 4.95 -7.20 2.80
C GLU A 11 5.53 -7.22 1.38
N LEU A 12 6.63 -6.50 1.14
CA LEU A 12 7.28 -6.51 -0.18
C LEU A 12 7.75 -7.90 -0.58
N ASP A 13 8.32 -8.66 0.35
CA ASP A 13 8.77 -10.03 0.07
C ASP A 13 7.59 -10.90 -0.42
N LEU A 14 6.42 -10.76 0.20
CA LEU A 14 5.22 -11.49 -0.21
C LEU A 14 4.67 -11.00 -1.56
N ILE A 15 4.78 -9.71 -1.84
CA ILE A 15 4.43 -9.16 -3.16
C ILE A 15 5.33 -9.78 -4.24
N LYS A 16 6.64 -9.87 -3.98
CA LYS A 16 7.59 -10.51 -4.90
C LYS A 16 7.24 -11.98 -5.16
N GLU A 17 6.87 -12.72 -4.12
CA GLU A 17 6.46 -14.12 -4.25
C GLU A 17 5.25 -14.30 -5.19
N SER A 18 4.40 -13.30 -5.29
CA SER A 18 3.26 -13.30 -6.21
C SER A 18 3.62 -12.86 -7.63
N ASP A 19 4.90 -12.65 -7.93
CA ASP A 19 5.38 -12.06 -9.18
C ASP A 19 4.86 -10.63 -9.36
N TYR A 20 4.79 -9.87 -8.25
CA TYR A 20 4.31 -8.48 -8.22
C TYR A 20 2.86 -8.32 -8.71
N LYS A 21 2.04 -9.34 -8.55
CA LYS A 21 0.66 -9.32 -9.05
C LYS A 21 -0.37 -8.99 -7.99
N LYS A 22 -0.05 -9.19 -6.71
CA LYS A 22 -1.03 -8.99 -5.64
C LYS A 22 -0.39 -8.59 -4.32
N TYR A 23 -1.18 -7.88 -3.52
CA TYR A 23 -0.84 -7.61 -2.13
C TYR A 23 -1.23 -8.81 -1.26
N PRO A 24 -0.43 -9.14 -0.23
CA PRO A 24 -0.70 -10.29 0.61
C PRO A 24 -1.93 -10.06 1.50
N PRO A 25 -2.55 -11.14 2.00
CA PRO A 25 -3.66 -11.02 2.96
C PRO A 25 -3.25 -10.19 4.18
N ARG A 26 -4.20 -9.45 4.74
CA ARG A 26 -3.96 -8.67 5.95
C ARG A 26 -3.82 -9.62 7.16
N LEU A 27 -3.12 -9.17 8.18
CA LEU A 27 -3.04 -9.91 9.45
C LEU A 27 -4.42 -9.87 10.13
N PHE A 28 -4.71 -10.87 10.97
CA PHE A 28 -6.05 -11.03 11.55
C PHE A 28 -6.55 -9.81 12.33
N TYR A 29 -5.63 -8.98 12.85
CA TYR A 29 -5.97 -7.76 13.59
C TYR A 29 -5.99 -6.51 12.69
N GLN A 30 -5.86 -6.68 11.39
CA GLN A 30 -5.85 -5.58 10.42
C GLN A 30 -7.09 -5.68 9.52
N PRO A 31 -8.22 -5.08 9.91
CA PRO A 31 -9.48 -5.29 9.17
C PRO A 31 -9.56 -4.54 7.85
N ILE A 32 -8.66 -3.59 7.59
CA ILE A 32 -8.73 -2.70 6.43
C ILE A 32 -7.40 -2.70 5.66
N PHE A 33 -7.50 -2.68 4.34
CA PHE A 33 -6.39 -2.46 3.42
C PHE A 33 -6.52 -1.02 2.88
N TYR A 34 -5.42 -0.24 2.95
CA TYR A 34 -5.44 1.19 2.64
C TYR A 34 -4.55 1.52 1.43
N PRO A 35 -5.08 1.55 0.21
CA PRO A 35 -4.37 2.20 -0.89
C PRO A 35 -4.61 3.69 -0.85
N VAL A 36 -3.60 4.49 -1.23
CA VAL A 36 -3.66 5.94 -1.19
C VAL A 36 -3.59 6.53 -2.60
N LEU A 37 -4.07 7.77 -2.75
CA LEU A 37 -4.32 8.36 -4.06
C LEU A 37 -3.13 9.10 -4.65
N ASN A 38 -2.07 9.37 -3.86
CA ASN A 38 -0.91 10.09 -4.39
C ASN A 38 0.40 9.62 -3.77
N GLU A 39 1.48 9.83 -4.51
CA GLU A 39 2.81 9.39 -4.12
C GLU A 39 3.32 10.13 -2.89
N LYS A 40 3.02 11.42 -2.77
CA LYS A 40 3.46 12.24 -1.64
C LYS A 40 2.98 11.66 -0.31
N TYR A 41 1.71 11.32 -0.23
CA TYR A 41 1.13 10.73 0.97
C TYR A 41 1.73 9.35 1.28
N ALA A 42 1.87 8.50 0.25
CA ALA A 42 2.50 7.20 0.42
C ALA A 42 3.95 7.33 0.91
N SER A 43 4.70 8.30 0.37
CA SER A 43 6.09 8.55 0.78
C SER A 43 6.17 9.01 2.24
N GLU A 44 5.25 9.86 2.67
CA GLU A 44 5.21 10.31 4.06
C GLU A 44 4.97 9.14 5.02
N ILE A 45 4.05 8.25 4.69
CA ILE A 45 3.78 7.07 5.51
C ILE A 45 5.02 6.17 5.56
N ALA A 46 5.64 5.92 4.40
CA ALA A 46 6.84 5.10 4.34
C ALA A 46 7.97 5.66 5.20
N GLN A 47 8.21 6.98 5.12
CA GLN A 47 9.25 7.64 5.88
C GLN A 47 8.97 7.73 7.37
N ARG A 48 7.72 7.99 7.76
CA ARG A 48 7.34 8.25 9.15
C ARG A 48 7.00 7.00 9.94
N TRP A 49 6.47 5.98 9.27
CA TRP A 49 5.97 4.79 9.94
C TRP A 49 6.76 3.53 9.61
N ASN A 50 6.91 3.17 8.32
CA ASN A 50 7.60 1.94 7.95
C ASN A 50 9.06 1.93 8.36
N THR A 51 9.78 3.03 8.21
CA THR A 51 11.19 3.10 8.60
C THR A 51 11.40 2.90 10.11
N LYS A 52 10.37 3.16 10.91
CA LYS A 52 10.43 3.03 12.38
C LYS A 52 9.88 1.70 12.89
N ASP A 53 9.34 0.88 12.01
CA ASP A 53 8.78 -0.42 12.33
C ASP A 53 9.83 -1.51 12.10
N ALA A 54 10.39 -2.04 13.19
CA ALA A 54 11.45 -3.05 13.10
C ALA A 54 10.92 -4.45 12.78
N LEU A 55 9.69 -4.77 13.18
CA LEU A 55 9.15 -6.13 13.05
C LEU A 55 8.64 -6.43 11.64
N GLU A 56 7.63 -5.70 11.19
CA GLU A 56 6.97 -5.95 9.90
C GLU A 56 7.72 -5.29 8.74
N SER A 57 8.33 -4.14 8.98
CA SER A 57 8.98 -3.36 7.93
C SER A 57 10.49 -3.51 7.91
N LYS A 58 11.11 -4.06 8.97
CA LYS A 58 12.57 -4.15 9.13
C LYS A 58 13.26 -2.81 8.93
N ASN A 59 12.61 -1.75 9.41
CA ASN A 59 13.09 -0.36 9.30
C ASN A 59 13.27 0.13 7.86
N ILE A 60 12.51 -0.43 6.92
CA ILE A 60 12.53 -0.03 5.52
C ILE A 60 11.10 0.25 5.07
N GLY A 61 10.89 1.41 4.43
CA GLY A 61 9.63 1.75 3.82
C GLY A 61 9.77 1.85 2.31
N TYR A 62 8.96 1.09 1.58
CA TYR A 62 8.92 1.15 0.13
C TYR A 62 7.62 1.83 -0.29
N VAL A 63 7.66 2.61 -1.36
CA VAL A 63 6.44 3.09 -2.00
C VAL A 63 6.19 2.22 -3.22
N THR A 64 5.02 1.60 -3.26
CA THR A 64 4.57 0.84 -4.42
C THR A 64 3.51 1.61 -5.19
N ARG A 65 3.45 1.38 -6.49
CA ARG A 65 2.48 1.99 -7.40
C ARG A 65 1.83 0.88 -8.23
N PHE A 66 0.53 1.02 -8.49
CA PHE A 66 -0.19 0.03 -9.29
C PHE A 66 -1.40 0.69 -9.96
N GLU A 67 -1.90 0.02 -10.99
CA GLU A 67 -3.13 0.43 -11.66
C GLU A 67 -4.27 -0.50 -11.25
N ILE A 68 -5.43 0.08 -10.93
CA ILE A 68 -6.64 -0.67 -10.58
C ILE A 68 -7.74 -0.31 -11.59
N ASP A 69 -8.60 -1.28 -11.92
CA ASP A 69 -9.73 -1.07 -12.81
C ASP A 69 -10.63 0.05 -12.28
N ASP A 70 -10.94 1.03 -13.14
CA ASP A 70 -11.71 2.22 -12.75
C ASP A 70 -13.12 1.88 -12.26
N GLN A 71 -13.78 0.94 -12.92
CA GLN A 71 -15.15 0.56 -12.55
C GLN A 71 -15.17 -0.17 -11.21
N PHE A 72 -14.15 -0.98 -10.95
CA PHE A 72 -14.06 -1.69 -9.68
C PHE A 72 -13.86 -0.73 -8.52
N ILE A 73 -12.88 0.18 -8.64
CA ILE A 73 -12.55 1.09 -7.53
C ILE A 73 -13.64 2.13 -7.28
N ALA A 74 -14.46 2.43 -8.29
CA ALA A 74 -15.58 3.37 -8.16
C ALA A 74 -16.62 2.94 -7.12
N LYS A 75 -16.63 1.67 -6.71
CA LYS A 75 -17.54 1.17 -5.68
C LYS A 75 -17.17 1.66 -4.27
N TYR A 76 -15.94 2.13 -4.09
CA TYR A 76 -15.45 2.54 -2.78
C TYR A 76 -15.39 4.06 -2.69
N GLU A 77 -15.55 4.57 -1.47
CA GLU A 77 -15.46 6.00 -1.20
C GLU A 77 -14.01 6.41 -0.93
N VAL A 78 -13.65 7.60 -1.37
CA VAL A 78 -12.39 8.23 -1.00
C VAL A 78 -12.57 8.88 0.37
N HIS A 79 -11.64 8.62 1.27
CA HIS A 79 -11.63 9.21 2.62
C HIS A 79 -10.46 10.17 2.74
N GLN A 80 -10.73 11.37 3.25
CA GLN A 80 -9.68 12.32 3.62
C GLN A 80 -9.36 12.15 5.10
N VAL A 81 -8.10 11.88 5.42
CA VAL A 81 -7.65 11.63 6.79
C VAL A 81 -6.53 12.62 7.12
N GLY A 82 -6.90 13.76 7.69
CA GLY A 82 -5.93 14.81 8.01
C GLY A 82 -5.85 15.87 6.93
N ASP A 83 -4.68 16.07 6.32
CA ASP A 83 -4.47 17.11 5.32
C ASP A 83 -5.23 16.85 4.02
N THR A 84 -5.36 17.87 3.18
CA THR A 84 -6.17 17.82 1.94
C THR A 84 -5.72 16.75 0.96
N TYR A 85 -4.42 16.42 0.94
CA TYR A 85 -3.90 15.37 0.05
C TYR A 85 -3.82 14.00 0.70
N HIS A 86 -4.16 13.87 1.98
CA HIS A 86 -4.21 12.57 2.68
C HIS A 86 -5.49 11.84 2.29
N LEU A 87 -5.55 11.36 1.05
CA LEU A 87 -6.70 10.69 0.48
C LEU A 87 -6.42 9.20 0.35
N GLU A 88 -7.37 8.38 0.81
CA GLU A 88 -7.21 6.93 0.80
C GLU A 88 -8.54 6.21 0.59
N TYR A 89 -8.45 4.96 0.12
CA TYR A 89 -9.59 4.05 0.09
C TYR A 89 -9.49 3.10 1.28
N TRP A 90 -10.63 2.69 1.78
CA TRP A 90 -10.73 1.69 2.84
C TRP A 90 -11.34 0.42 2.26
N ILE A 91 -10.49 -0.57 2.00
CA ILE A 91 -10.90 -1.84 1.43
C ILE A 91 -11.00 -2.85 2.57
N PRO A 92 -12.20 -3.41 2.87
CA PRO A 92 -12.30 -4.46 3.89
C PRO A 92 -11.35 -5.62 3.57
N SER A 93 -10.69 -6.16 4.59
CA SER A 93 -9.67 -7.19 4.39
C SER A 93 -10.22 -8.43 3.67
N GLU A 94 -11.50 -8.78 3.88
CA GLU A 94 -12.15 -9.90 3.22
C GLU A 94 -12.40 -9.66 1.73
N GLU A 95 -12.26 -8.42 1.26
CA GLU A 95 -12.41 -8.06 -0.16
C GLU A 95 -11.06 -7.90 -0.88
N LEU A 96 -9.96 -8.06 -0.16
CA LEU A 96 -8.63 -7.86 -0.75
C LEU A 96 -8.32 -8.85 -1.88
N GLU A 97 -8.75 -10.09 -1.74
CA GLU A 97 -8.54 -11.09 -2.79
C GLU A 97 -9.21 -10.65 -4.09
N GLU A 98 -10.45 -10.16 -4.01
CA GLU A 98 -11.16 -9.63 -5.17
C GLU A 98 -10.52 -8.36 -5.70
N PHE A 99 -10.08 -7.46 -4.81
CA PHE A 99 -9.34 -6.26 -5.18
C PHE A 99 -8.12 -6.62 -6.04
N ASN A 100 -7.32 -7.60 -5.60
CA ASN A 100 -6.12 -8.02 -6.31
C ASN A 100 -6.42 -8.49 -7.74
N LYS A 101 -7.57 -9.12 -7.96
CA LYS A 101 -7.97 -9.59 -9.30
C LYS A 101 -8.21 -8.45 -10.27
N HIS A 102 -8.43 -7.24 -9.78
CA HIS A 102 -8.69 -6.06 -10.59
C HIS A 102 -7.47 -5.16 -10.75
N ILE A 103 -6.31 -5.56 -10.25
CA ILE A 103 -5.03 -4.88 -10.51
C ILE A 103 -4.65 -5.17 -11.97
N ILE A 104 -4.35 -4.11 -12.71
CA ILE A 104 -3.96 -4.18 -14.12
C ILE A 104 -2.43 -4.15 -14.19
N GLY A 105 -1.83 -5.20 -14.75
CA GLY A 105 -0.38 -5.31 -14.82
C GLY A 105 0.25 -5.64 -13.49
N LYS A 106 1.45 -5.13 -13.23
CA LYS A 106 2.23 -5.46 -12.04
C LYS A 106 2.34 -4.29 -11.09
N ILE A 107 2.51 -4.61 -9.82
CA ILE A 107 2.85 -3.65 -8.77
C ILE A 107 4.31 -3.24 -8.96
N GLU A 108 4.58 -1.93 -8.95
CA GLU A 108 5.93 -1.39 -9.13
C GLU A 108 6.45 -0.80 -7.83
N VAL A 109 7.72 -1.06 -7.51
CA VAL A 109 8.40 -0.38 -6.40
C VAL A 109 9.05 0.87 -6.97
N ILE A 110 8.61 2.04 -6.50
CA ILE A 110 9.09 3.32 -7.06
C ILE A 110 10.00 4.10 -6.12
N LYS A 111 9.96 3.84 -4.81
CA LYS A 111 10.82 4.49 -3.83
C LYS A 111 11.14 3.56 -2.67
N CYS A 112 12.28 3.81 -2.03
CA CYS A 112 12.74 3.07 -0.85
C CYS A 112 13.32 4.05 0.15
N TYR A 113 12.87 3.97 1.39
CA TYR A 113 13.36 4.79 2.51
C TYR A 113 13.85 3.87 3.61
N ARG A 114 14.97 4.25 4.25
CA ARG A 114 15.57 3.48 5.34
C ARG A 114 15.70 4.36 6.58
N TRP A 115 15.61 3.73 7.73
CA TRP A 115 15.91 4.44 8.99
C TRP A 115 17.41 4.74 9.03
N ILE A 116 17.73 6.01 9.22
CA ILE A 116 19.12 6.45 9.37
C ILE A 116 19.33 6.83 10.82
N ILE A 117 20.22 6.10 11.50
CA ILE A 117 20.65 6.43 12.86
C ILE A 117 21.88 7.31 12.72
N GLN A 118 21.77 8.53 13.18
CA GLN A 118 22.90 9.47 13.18
C GLN A 118 23.53 9.52 14.54
#